data_370be074f9e1d1569bbfbf702d69923b
#
_entry.id   370be074f9e1d1569bbfbf702d69923b
#
_cell.length_a   1.000
_cell.length_b   1.000
_cell.length_c   1.000
_cell.angle_alpha   90.00
_cell.angle_beta   90.00
_cell.angle_gamma   90.00
#
_symmetry.space_group_name_H-M   'P 1'
#
loop_
_entity.id
_entity.type
_entity.pdbx_description
1 polymer ?
#
loop_
_entity_poly.entity_id
_entity_poly.type
_entity_poly.pdbx_seq_one_letter_code
_entity_poly.pdbx_strand_id
1 'polypeptide(L)'
;MQKILGIEFGSTRIKAVLCDERGRVLAQGGYGWENRRLAGGVWSYRLADAVEGMQAAYAELKRDFAKRKRGKIAALDAIGVSGMMHGYLPFDENGRQLAEFRTWRCTVTAPASAALTKAFGFTIPQRWSVAHLYQRVLDGGREVKDIAFLTTLAGYAHFLLTGEKVLGLGEASGMFPVDARTRDYDAKMLKTFDALCAKRKCPWRIRDILPKALSAGEVGGFLTERGAKLLDPSGELAAGALLAPPEGDVQTGMVATNAVGPGEMNVSAGTSVFGTAILAKPLRRLYPEIDIVNTPTGAQAAMSHANTCTSDINAWVKLLGGDYEQLFRESLKGAPDCAGVVTVPYLSGEPIVHMDEALPLVARLPGADFTRANFMRASIYSSIATMRIGLDLVAGEGLKLTKVTAHGGLFKTPKVAQQYLADALGAPVTCMATAGEGGAWGMALLAAFAARSAGKREKGKGNGGQGAGNSLEEYLAKVVFKGAKGVTLKPNKKGAKGFAKYLVNFQRVLRAIPSIIGQEGLTLLGPRRSRRNGCKHDRS
;
A
#
# COMPACT_ATOMS: atom_id res chain seq x y z
N MET A 1 15.23 -7.73 27.31
CA MET A 1 14.37 -8.04 26.15
C MET A 1 13.33 -6.94 26.10
N GLN A 2 13.39 -6.14 25.05
CA GLN A 2 12.42 -5.07 24.83
C GLN A 2 11.04 -5.63 24.46
N LYS A 3 9.99 -4.89 24.79
CA LYS A 3 8.60 -5.18 24.44
C LYS A 3 8.10 -4.10 23.50
N ILE A 4 7.94 -4.43 22.25
CA ILE A 4 7.61 -3.48 21.19
C ILE A 4 6.28 -3.88 20.57
N LEU A 5 5.32 -2.97 20.63
CA LEU A 5 3.94 -3.17 20.17
C LEU A 5 3.74 -2.53 18.80
N GLY A 6 3.19 -3.28 17.87
CA GLY A 6 2.62 -2.75 16.63
C GLY A 6 1.12 -2.98 16.57
N ILE A 7 0.36 -1.96 16.22
CA ILE A 7 -1.10 -2.02 16.04
C ILE A 7 -1.41 -1.65 14.59
N GLU A 8 -2.24 -2.45 13.93
CA GLU A 8 -2.69 -2.21 12.55
C GLU A 8 -4.22 -2.18 12.46
N PHE A 9 -4.75 -1.09 11.92
CA PHE A 9 -6.16 -0.95 11.57
C PHE A 9 -6.39 -1.38 10.12
N GLY A 10 -6.46 -2.70 9.89
CA GLY A 10 -6.78 -3.25 8.57
C GLY A 10 -8.27 -3.18 8.25
N SER A 11 -8.65 -3.35 6.98
CA SER A 11 -10.04 -3.16 6.51
C SER A 11 -11.07 -4.12 7.11
N THR A 12 -10.65 -5.30 7.60
CA THR A 12 -11.57 -6.31 8.19
C THR A 12 -11.15 -6.73 9.58
N ARG A 13 -9.95 -6.36 10.00
CA ARG A 13 -9.41 -6.77 11.30
C ARG A 13 -8.43 -5.74 11.83
N ILE A 14 -8.55 -5.42 13.10
CA ILE A 14 -7.52 -4.70 13.87
C ILE A 14 -6.61 -5.76 14.48
N LYS A 15 -5.30 -5.60 14.31
CA LYS A 15 -4.29 -6.56 14.81
C LYS A 15 -3.34 -5.87 15.75
N ALA A 16 -2.88 -6.59 16.76
CA ALA A 16 -1.82 -6.18 17.66
C ALA A 16 -0.73 -7.27 17.69
N VAL A 17 0.52 -6.88 17.52
CA VAL A 17 1.68 -7.78 17.58
C VAL A 17 2.68 -7.21 18.56
N LEU A 18 3.10 -8.02 19.54
CA LEU A 18 4.20 -7.71 20.43
C LEU A 18 5.43 -8.46 19.97
N CYS A 19 6.54 -7.76 19.77
CA CYS A 19 7.83 -8.38 19.44
C CYS A 19 8.97 -7.86 20.33
N ASP A 20 10.13 -8.52 20.23
CA ASP A 20 11.37 -8.00 20.78
C ASP A 20 12.12 -7.09 19.80
N GLU A 21 13.26 -6.56 20.22
CA GLU A 21 14.14 -5.67 19.42
C GLU A 21 14.73 -6.31 18.15
N ARG A 22 14.58 -7.64 17.99
CA ARG A 22 14.97 -8.41 16.80
C ARG A 22 13.78 -8.82 15.94
N GLY A 23 12.58 -8.36 16.29
CA GLY A 23 11.35 -8.68 15.57
C GLY A 23 10.77 -10.07 15.88
N ARG A 24 11.28 -10.80 16.90
CA ARG A 24 10.70 -12.10 17.28
C ARG A 24 9.36 -11.87 17.97
N VAL A 25 8.31 -12.47 17.43
CA VAL A 25 6.95 -12.33 17.94
C VAL A 25 6.83 -12.98 19.34
N LEU A 26 6.38 -12.20 20.30
CA LEU A 26 6.17 -12.59 21.69
C LEU A 26 4.70 -12.91 21.98
N ALA A 27 3.76 -12.18 21.38
CA ALA A 27 2.33 -12.39 21.49
C ALA A 27 1.60 -11.69 20.35
N GLN A 28 0.36 -12.11 20.12
CA GLN A 28 -0.54 -11.51 19.12
C GLN A 28 -1.96 -11.38 19.65
N GLY A 29 -2.71 -10.43 19.09
CA GLY A 29 -4.13 -10.27 19.33
C GLY A 29 -4.81 -9.65 18.12
N GLY A 30 -6.12 -9.75 18.06
CA GLY A 30 -6.86 -9.16 16.97
C GLY A 30 -8.35 -9.04 17.25
N TYR A 31 -9.00 -8.17 16.51
CA TYR A 31 -10.42 -7.88 16.61
C TYR A 31 -11.01 -7.73 15.20
N GLY A 32 -12.06 -8.46 14.90
CA GLY A 32 -12.81 -8.34 13.64
C GLY A 32 -13.72 -7.12 13.69
N TRP A 33 -13.74 -6.33 12.64
CA TRP A 33 -14.65 -5.20 12.49
C TRP A 33 -15.09 -5.03 11.03
N GLU A 34 -16.13 -4.23 10.81
CA GLU A 34 -16.74 -4.08 9.50
C GLU A 34 -16.89 -2.61 9.11
N ASN A 35 -16.71 -2.34 7.80
CA ASN A 35 -17.05 -1.03 7.27
C ASN A 35 -18.55 -0.89 7.04
N ARG A 36 -19.03 0.34 7.02
CA ARG A 36 -20.42 0.71 6.75
C ARG A 36 -20.49 1.47 5.43
N ARG A 37 -21.49 1.18 4.64
CA ARG A 37 -21.81 1.95 3.45
C ARG A 37 -22.91 2.96 3.80
N LEU A 38 -22.57 4.24 3.73
CA LEU A 38 -23.48 5.36 3.99
C LEU A 38 -24.10 5.84 2.67
N ALA A 39 -25.07 6.75 2.77
CA ALA A 39 -25.67 7.42 1.61
C ALA A 39 -24.61 8.13 0.75
N GLY A 40 -24.87 8.25 -0.54
CA GLY A 40 -23.93 8.87 -1.49
C GLY A 40 -22.68 8.03 -1.79
N GLY A 41 -22.67 6.72 -1.50
CA GLY A 41 -21.56 5.83 -1.84
C GLY A 41 -20.35 5.93 -0.88
N VAL A 42 -20.52 6.56 0.28
CA VAL A 42 -19.45 6.73 1.26
C VAL A 42 -19.22 5.45 2.06
N TRP A 43 -17.98 4.95 2.07
CA TRP A 43 -17.53 3.85 2.94
C TRP A 43 -16.87 4.41 4.19
N SER A 44 -17.30 3.96 5.36
CA SER A 44 -16.93 4.53 6.65
C SER A 44 -16.73 3.47 7.74
N TYR A 45 -16.06 3.86 8.82
CA TYR A 45 -16.04 3.17 10.12
C TYR A 45 -16.38 4.21 11.21
N ARG A 46 -17.02 3.78 12.29
CA ARG A 46 -17.16 4.65 13.47
C ARG A 46 -15.84 4.71 14.21
N LEU A 47 -15.43 5.89 14.64
CA LEU A 47 -14.20 6.04 15.42
C LEU A 47 -14.28 5.34 16.79
N ALA A 48 -15.47 5.23 17.36
CA ALA A 48 -15.69 4.45 18.57
C ALA A 48 -15.34 2.96 18.37
N ASP A 49 -15.73 2.37 17.21
CA ASP A 49 -15.41 0.98 16.88
C ASP A 49 -13.90 0.77 16.71
N ALA A 50 -13.18 1.79 16.21
CA ALA A 50 -11.71 1.75 16.11
C ALA A 50 -11.05 1.72 17.50
N VAL A 51 -11.55 2.52 18.45
CA VAL A 51 -11.06 2.54 19.82
C VAL A 51 -11.35 1.20 20.52
N GLU A 52 -12.59 0.74 20.45
CA GLU A 52 -13.00 -0.55 21.03
C GLU A 52 -12.18 -1.71 20.46
N GLY A 53 -12.00 -1.73 19.13
CA GLY A 53 -11.24 -2.77 18.47
C GLY A 53 -9.74 -2.75 18.81
N MET A 54 -9.16 -1.57 19.00
CA MET A 54 -7.78 -1.41 19.48
C MET A 54 -7.63 -1.98 20.90
N GLN A 55 -8.54 -1.65 21.81
CA GLN A 55 -8.58 -2.17 23.18
C GLN A 55 -8.74 -3.69 23.20
N ALA A 56 -9.69 -4.21 22.41
CA ALA A 56 -9.95 -5.64 22.32
C ALA A 56 -8.75 -6.43 21.78
N ALA A 57 -8.11 -5.92 20.72
CA ALA A 57 -6.90 -6.53 20.14
C ALA A 57 -5.73 -6.53 21.13
N TYR A 58 -5.54 -5.43 21.87
CA TYR A 58 -4.53 -5.37 22.93
C TYR A 58 -4.84 -6.31 24.10
N ALA A 59 -6.08 -6.39 24.54
CA ALA A 59 -6.52 -7.30 25.59
C ALA A 59 -6.33 -8.78 25.19
N GLU A 60 -6.60 -9.14 23.93
CA GLU A 60 -6.32 -10.48 23.41
C GLU A 60 -4.82 -10.77 23.39
N LEU A 61 -3.99 -9.81 22.97
CA LEU A 61 -2.53 -9.91 22.99
C LEU A 61 -2.02 -10.12 24.44
N LYS A 62 -2.54 -9.39 25.42
CA LYS A 62 -2.19 -9.60 26.86
C LYS A 62 -2.48 -11.05 27.30
N ARG A 63 -3.64 -11.59 26.91
CA ARG A 63 -4.01 -12.99 27.21
C ARG A 63 -3.07 -13.99 26.53
N ASP A 64 -2.70 -13.76 25.25
CA ASP A 64 -1.74 -14.62 24.53
C ASP A 64 -0.36 -14.57 25.19
N PHE A 65 0.11 -13.39 25.60
CA PHE A 65 1.37 -13.21 26.28
C PHE A 65 1.44 -13.98 27.62
N ALA A 66 0.37 -13.90 28.41
CA ALA A 66 0.25 -14.62 29.68
C ALA A 66 0.20 -16.15 29.47
N LYS A 67 -0.56 -16.63 28.47
CA LYS A 67 -0.63 -18.07 28.11
C LYS A 67 0.74 -18.64 27.75
N ARG A 68 1.61 -17.85 27.14
CA ARG A 68 3.00 -18.24 26.83
C ARG A 68 3.93 -18.18 28.03
N LYS A 69 3.39 -18.07 29.27
CA LYS A 69 4.12 -18.00 30.55
C LYS A 69 5.12 -16.83 30.61
N ARG A 70 4.79 -15.70 29.98
CA ARG A 70 5.66 -14.51 29.91
C ARG A 70 5.30 -13.45 30.94
N GLY A 71 4.32 -13.70 31.84
CA GLY A 71 3.87 -12.77 32.87
C GLY A 71 2.91 -11.69 32.35
N LYS A 72 2.98 -10.50 32.96
CA LYS A 72 2.15 -9.33 32.63
C LYS A 72 2.92 -8.31 31.79
N ILE A 73 2.19 -7.50 31.04
CA ILE A 73 2.73 -6.35 30.29
C ILE A 73 2.44 -5.09 31.11
N ALA A 74 3.35 -4.74 32.00
CA ALA A 74 3.22 -3.52 32.81
C ALA A 74 3.79 -2.28 32.10
N ALA A 75 4.73 -2.46 31.18
CA ALA A 75 5.32 -1.38 30.39
C ALA A 75 5.71 -1.89 29.00
N LEU A 76 5.73 -0.97 28.04
CA LEU A 76 6.24 -1.16 26.68
C LEU A 76 7.44 -0.23 26.45
N ASP A 77 8.42 -0.68 25.67
CA ASP A 77 9.57 0.15 25.30
C ASP A 77 9.24 1.06 24.12
N ALA A 78 8.49 0.53 23.13
CA ALA A 78 8.02 1.32 22.00
C ALA A 78 6.68 0.80 21.45
N ILE A 79 5.95 1.70 20.79
CA ILE A 79 4.68 1.43 20.15
C ILE A 79 4.70 2.01 18.74
N GLY A 80 4.07 1.33 17.80
CA GLY A 80 3.77 1.85 16.49
C GLY A 80 2.32 1.62 16.10
N VAL A 81 1.74 2.58 15.38
CA VAL A 81 0.36 2.53 14.90
C VAL A 81 0.37 2.56 13.38
N SER A 82 -0.33 1.62 12.76
CA SER A 82 -0.55 1.55 11.32
C SER A 82 -2.03 1.45 11.01
N GLY A 83 -2.41 1.84 9.81
CA GLY A 83 -3.78 1.70 9.35
C GLY A 83 -3.88 1.71 7.83
N MET A 84 -5.09 1.45 7.34
CA MET A 84 -5.40 1.67 5.94
C MET A 84 -5.07 3.12 5.55
N MET A 85 -4.32 3.29 4.49
CA MET A 85 -3.92 4.60 4.00
C MET A 85 -5.10 5.45 3.55
N HIS A 86 -4.83 6.75 3.42
CA HIS A 86 -5.75 7.73 2.82
C HIS A 86 -6.98 8.05 3.69
N GLY A 87 -8.01 8.58 3.05
CA GLY A 87 -9.28 8.90 3.68
C GLY A 87 -9.40 10.35 4.13
N TYR A 88 -10.57 10.68 4.65
CA TYR A 88 -10.92 12.04 5.06
C TYR A 88 -11.46 12.02 6.48
N LEU A 89 -10.69 12.56 7.40
CA LEU A 89 -11.00 12.57 8.83
C LEU A 89 -10.66 13.94 9.42
N PRO A 90 -11.59 14.92 9.30
CA PRO A 90 -11.39 16.30 9.77
C PRO A 90 -11.87 16.47 11.20
N PHE A 91 -11.16 17.30 11.97
CA PHE A 91 -11.48 17.71 13.32
C PHE A 91 -11.43 19.23 13.48
N ASP A 92 -12.23 19.77 14.41
CA ASP A 92 -12.14 21.16 14.85
C ASP A 92 -11.00 21.35 15.88
N GLU A 93 -10.84 22.58 16.36
CA GLU A 93 -9.85 22.95 17.36
C GLU A 93 -10.01 22.21 18.70
N ASN A 94 -11.24 21.80 19.03
CA ASN A 94 -11.59 21.06 20.25
C ASN A 94 -11.44 19.54 20.08
N GLY A 95 -11.02 19.06 18.91
CA GLY A 95 -10.89 17.63 18.61
C GLY A 95 -12.21 16.92 18.30
N ARG A 96 -13.28 17.67 18.00
CA ARG A 96 -14.57 17.10 17.59
C ARG A 96 -14.51 16.72 16.11
N GLN A 97 -14.90 15.51 15.78
CA GLN A 97 -15.04 15.06 14.39
C GLN A 97 -16.09 15.89 13.64
N LEU A 98 -15.70 16.47 12.50
CA LEU A 98 -16.55 17.39 11.72
C LEU A 98 -17.35 16.71 10.61
N ALA A 99 -16.90 15.54 10.17
CA ALA A 99 -17.58 14.76 9.12
C ALA A 99 -17.36 13.25 9.35
N GLU A 100 -18.24 12.43 8.78
CA GLU A 100 -18.06 10.98 8.76
C GLU A 100 -16.71 10.61 8.12
N PHE A 101 -16.01 9.66 8.72
CA PHE A 101 -14.76 9.16 8.17
C PHE A 101 -15.00 8.56 6.79
N ARG A 102 -14.29 9.06 5.77
CA ARG A 102 -14.31 8.51 4.42
C ARG A 102 -13.06 7.69 4.19
N THR A 103 -13.23 6.43 3.83
CA THR A 103 -12.11 5.50 3.66
C THR A 103 -11.53 5.54 2.26
N TRP A 104 -10.44 4.81 2.03
CA TRP A 104 -9.81 4.60 0.73
C TRP A 104 -10.76 4.03 -0.35
N ARG A 105 -11.87 3.41 0.05
CA ARG A 105 -12.89 2.84 -0.85
C ARG A 105 -13.83 3.88 -1.46
N CYS A 106 -13.78 5.12 -0.98
CA CYS A 106 -14.63 6.19 -1.49
C CYS A 106 -14.08 6.74 -2.79
N THR A 107 -14.89 6.69 -3.86
CA THR A 107 -14.55 7.18 -5.21
C THR A 107 -15.45 8.36 -5.62
N VAL A 108 -15.84 9.20 -4.65
CA VAL A 108 -16.81 10.31 -4.84
C VAL A 108 -16.13 11.67 -5.10
N THR A 109 -14.87 11.67 -5.49
CA THR A 109 -14.03 12.87 -5.59
C THR A 109 -13.42 13.08 -6.98
N ALA A 110 -14.04 12.52 -8.03
CA ALA A 110 -13.52 12.59 -9.38
C ALA A 110 -13.25 14.03 -9.88
N PRO A 111 -14.14 15.03 -9.67
CA PRO A 111 -13.88 16.42 -10.04
C PRO A 111 -12.66 17.02 -9.35
N ALA A 112 -12.51 16.79 -8.04
CA ALA A 112 -11.38 17.29 -7.27
C ALA A 112 -10.07 16.61 -7.67
N SER A 113 -10.09 15.29 -7.83
CA SER A 113 -8.96 14.49 -8.30
C SER A 113 -8.42 15.00 -9.64
N ALA A 114 -9.30 15.18 -10.63
CA ALA A 114 -8.91 15.69 -11.95
C ALA A 114 -8.34 17.12 -11.88
N ALA A 115 -8.98 18.02 -11.12
CA ALA A 115 -8.54 19.39 -10.96
C ALA A 115 -7.17 19.48 -10.29
N LEU A 116 -6.95 18.72 -9.22
CA LEU A 116 -5.68 18.70 -8.48
C LEU A 116 -4.56 18.04 -9.30
N THR A 117 -4.85 16.93 -10.00
CA THR A 117 -3.88 16.27 -10.89
C THR A 117 -3.37 17.25 -11.96
N LYS A 118 -4.29 18.00 -12.57
CA LYS A 118 -3.93 19.04 -13.55
C LYS A 118 -3.11 20.17 -12.92
N ALA A 119 -3.53 20.65 -11.75
CA ALA A 119 -2.90 21.80 -11.10
C ALA A 119 -1.49 21.48 -10.56
N PHE A 120 -1.28 20.27 -10.06
CA PHE A 120 -0.03 19.83 -9.48
C PHE A 120 0.94 19.25 -10.52
N GLY A 121 0.43 18.75 -11.65
CA GLY A 121 1.22 17.93 -12.59
C GLY A 121 1.66 16.60 -11.94
N PHE A 122 0.85 16.11 -10.99
CA PHE A 122 1.09 14.91 -10.20
C PHE A 122 -0.24 14.16 -10.05
N THR A 123 -0.24 12.82 -10.18
CA THR A 123 -1.46 12.01 -10.06
C THR A 123 -2.01 12.10 -8.64
N ILE A 124 -3.24 12.58 -8.50
CA ILE A 124 -3.97 12.61 -7.23
C ILE A 124 -5.16 11.65 -7.32
N PRO A 125 -5.04 10.43 -6.81
CA PRO A 125 -6.12 9.46 -6.80
C PRO A 125 -7.34 9.95 -6.01
N GLN A 126 -8.54 9.51 -6.42
CA GLN A 126 -9.79 9.93 -5.76
C GLN A 126 -9.85 9.61 -4.26
N ARG A 127 -9.16 8.56 -3.80
CA ARG A 127 -9.12 8.11 -2.41
C ARG A 127 -8.23 8.95 -1.48
N TRP A 128 -7.38 9.82 -2.03
CA TRP A 128 -6.45 10.62 -1.22
C TRP A 128 -7.17 11.68 -0.39
N SER A 129 -6.63 11.96 0.79
CA SER A 129 -7.21 12.93 1.74
C SER A 129 -7.39 14.31 1.11
N VAL A 130 -6.40 14.78 0.34
CA VAL A 130 -6.47 16.08 -0.36
C VAL A 130 -7.56 16.11 -1.42
N ALA A 131 -7.84 15.00 -2.11
CA ALA A 131 -8.94 14.92 -3.08
C ALA A 131 -10.29 15.05 -2.37
N HIS A 132 -10.46 14.38 -1.23
CA HIS A 132 -11.66 14.51 -0.40
C HIS A 132 -11.83 15.92 0.15
N LEU A 133 -10.77 16.50 0.70
CA LEU A 133 -10.81 17.87 1.21
C LEU A 133 -11.21 18.85 0.10
N TYR A 134 -10.54 18.77 -1.06
CA TYR A 134 -10.84 19.69 -2.16
C TYR A 134 -12.25 19.46 -2.75
N GLN A 135 -12.74 18.22 -2.78
CA GLN A 135 -14.13 17.97 -3.17
C GLN A 135 -15.10 18.65 -2.21
N ARG A 136 -14.84 18.60 -0.90
CA ARG A 136 -15.68 19.31 0.07
C ARG A 136 -15.61 20.82 -0.08
N VAL A 137 -14.44 21.36 -0.45
CA VAL A 137 -14.29 22.79 -0.80
C VAL A 137 -15.12 23.13 -2.04
N LEU A 138 -15.10 22.27 -3.08
CA LEU A 138 -15.90 22.48 -4.31
C LEU A 138 -17.40 22.41 -4.04
N ASP A 139 -17.83 21.49 -3.17
CA ASP A 139 -19.23 21.29 -2.79
C ASP A 139 -19.76 22.35 -1.82
N GLY A 140 -18.93 23.26 -1.32
CA GLY A 140 -19.30 24.23 -0.29
C GLY A 140 -19.62 23.60 1.07
N GLY A 141 -18.90 22.54 1.45
CA GLY A 141 -19.08 21.81 2.72
C GLY A 141 -18.99 22.75 3.93
N ARG A 142 -20.01 22.71 4.79
CA ARG A 142 -20.10 23.61 5.95
C ARG A 142 -18.96 23.42 6.93
N GLU A 143 -18.48 22.16 7.07
CA GLU A 143 -17.40 21.78 7.98
C GLU A 143 -16.03 22.34 7.57
N VAL A 144 -15.86 22.68 6.27
CA VAL A 144 -14.55 23.11 5.71
C VAL A 144 -13.95 24.27 6.48
N LYS A 145 -14.76 25.24 6.90
CA LYS A 145 -14.32 26.45 7.59
C LYS A 145 -13.79 26.19 9.00
N ASP A 146 -14.28 25.11 9.63
CA ASP A 146 -13.99 24.78 11.04
C ASP A 146 -12.87 23.73 11.18
N ILE A 147 -12.25 23.28 10.05
CA ILE A 147 -11.17 22.30 10.08
C ILE A 147 -9.92 22.91 10.69
N ALA A 148 -9.49 22.37 11.83
CA ALA A 148 -8.24 22.69 12.51
C ALA A 148 -7.21 21.54 12.47
N PHE A 149 -7.67 20.33 12.11
CA PHE A 149 -6.83 19.15 11.98
C PHE A 149 -7.44 18.16 11.00
N LEU A 150 -6.68 17.78 9.99
CA LEU A 150 -7.04 16.74 9.03
C LEU A 150 -6.04 15.58 9.17
N THR A 151 -6.51 14.36 9.34
CA THR A 151 -5.63 13.20 9.53
C THR A 151 -6.20 11.94 8.91
N THR A 152 -5.47 10.83 9.05
CA THR A 152 -5.87 9.48 8.70
C THR A 152 -6.27 8.69 9.93
N LEU A 153 -6.73 7.45 9.75
CA LEU A 153 -7.09 6.59 10.88
C LEU A 153 -5.87 6.25 11.76
N ALA A 154 -4.71 5.97 11.15
CA ALA A 154 -3.48 5.72 11.89
C ALA A 154 -3.03 6.97 12.67
N GLY A 155 -3.09 8.16 12.05
CA GLY A 155 -2.77 9.42 12.71
C GLY A 155 -3.74 9.76 13.84
N TYR A 156 -5.03 9.47 13.68
CA TYR A 156 -6.02 9.65 14.75
C TYR A 156 -5.72 8.75 15.96
N ALA A 157 -5.50 7.46 15.74
CA ALA A 157 -5.18 6.54 16.84
C ALA A 157 -3.86 6.92 17.54
N HIS A 158 -2.85 7.35 16.78
CA HIS A 158 -1.61 7.88 17.33
C HIS A 158 -1.85 9.13 18.19
N PHE A 159 -2.64 10.08 17.69
CA PHE A 159 -3.01 11.29 18.43
C PHE A 159 -3.72 10.97 19.75
N LEU A 160 -4.62 9.99 19.79
CA LEU A 160 -5.29 9.56 21.01
C LEU A 160 -4.29 9.03 22.07
N LEU A 161 -3.22 8.39 21.64
CA LEU A 161 -2.21 7.79 22.52
C LEU A 161 -1.17 8.81 23.01
N THR A 162 -0.85 9.82 22.20
CA THR A 162 0.27 10.74 22.43
C THR A 162 -0.12 12.20 22.63
N GLY A 163 -1.21 12.63 21.99
CA GLY A 163 -1.55 14.05 21.83
C GLY A 163 -0.83 14.73 20.65
N GLU A 164 0.07 14.02 19.95
CA GLU A 164 0.88 14.57 18.85
C GLU A 164 0.19 14.43 17.49
N LYS A 165 0.21 15.52 16.71
CA LYS A 165 -0.36 15.59 15.35
C LYS A 165 0.74 15.30 14.30
N VAL A 166 1.15 14.06 14.18
CA VAL A 166 2.24 13.62 13.30
C VAL A 166 1.83 12.43 12.43
N LEU A 167 2.52 12.26 11.31
CA LEU A 167 2.45 11.06 10.45
C LEU A 167 3.86 10.66 10.01
N GLY A 168 4.05 9.39 9.70
CA GLY A 168 5.21 8.94 8.94
C GLY A 168 5.16 9.44 7.49
N LEU A 169 6.31 9.53 6.84
CA LEU A 169 6.42 10.04 5.46
C LEU A 169 5.58 9.24 4.47
N GLY A 170 5.50 7.93 4.68
CA GLY A 170 4.71 7.07 3.84
C GLY A 170 3.22 7.36 3.93
N GLU A 171 2.68 7.42 5.14
CA GLU A 171 1.27 7.74 5.37
C GLU A 171 0.94 9.17 4.95
N ALA A 172 1.82 10.13 5.27
CA ALA A 172 1.67 11.53 4.86
C ALA A 172 1.58 11.68 3.34
N SER A 173 2.34 10.87 2.58
CA SER A 173 2.30 10.87 1.11
C SER A 173 0.95 10.47 0.52
N GLY A 174 0.15 9.70 1.27
CA GLY A 174 -1.22 9.35 0.90
C GLY A 174 -2.26 10.42 1.25
N MET A 175 -1.88 11.42 2.04
CA MET A 175 -2.72 12.59 2.32
C MET A 175 -2.48 13.72 1.32
N PHE A 176 -1.22 14.06 1.12
CA PHE A 176 -0.75 15.13 0.26
C PHE A 176 0.63 14.77 -0.31
N PRO A 177 1.00 15.18 -1.55
CA PRO A 177 2.29 14.84 -2.13
C PRO A 177 3.48 15.26 -1.25
N VAL A 178 4.43 14.34 -1.08
CA VAL A 178 5.66 14.54 -0.30
C VAL A 178 6.86 14.63 -1.25
N ASP A 179 7.70 15.65 -1.08
CA ASP A 179 8.99 15.76 -1.78
C ASP A 179 10.02 14.83 -1.12
N ALA A 180 10.48 13.83 -1.84
CA ALA A 180 11.48 12.87 -1.37
C ALA A 180 12.81 13.51 -0.95
N ARG A 181 13.15 14.68 -1.48
CA ARG A 181 14.39 15.41 -1.19
C ARG A 181 14.31 16.16 0.14
N THR A 182 13.22 16.90 0.36
CA THR A 182 13.02 17.67 1.60
C THR A 182 12.46 16.80 2.72
N ARG A 183 11.86 15.64 2.40
CA ARG A 183 11.15 14.76 3.33
C ARG A 183 10.03 15.48 4.07
N ASP A 184 9.32 16.31 3.36
CA ASP A 184 8.15 17.05 3.82
C ASP A 184 7.17 17.20 2.65
N TYR A 185 5.98 17.69 2.91
CA TYR A 185 5.00 17.98 1.87
C TYR A 185 5.58 18.92 0.80
N ASP A 186 5.26 18.68 -0.46
CA ASP A 186 5.77 19.47 -1.58
C ASP A 186 5.34 20.94 -1.47
N ALA A 187 6.30 21.81 -1.26
CA ALA A 187 6.06 23.24 -1.00
C ALA A 187 5.38 23.96 -2.18
N LYS A 188 5.66 23.54 -3.42
CA LYS A 188 5.04 24.13 -4.62
C LYS A 188 3.57 23.72 -4.70
N MET A 189 3.27 22.46 -4.40
CA MET A 189 1.90 21.94 -4.42
C MET A 189 1.07 22.50 -3.27
N LEU A 190 1.67 22.67 -2.05
CA LEU A 190 1.01 23.37 -0.93
C LEU A 190 0.59 24.79 -1.35
N LYS A 191 1.51 25.57 -1.92
CA LYS A 191 1.21 26.92 -2.41
C LYS A 191 0.13 26.93 -3.50
N THR A 192 0.16 25.96 -4.41
CA THR A 192 -0.84 25.82 -5.47
C THR A 192 -2.21 25.50 -4.88
N PHE A 193 -2.28 24.59 -3.90
CA PHE A 193 -3.51 24.22 -3.20
C PHE A 193 -4.11 25.41 -2.44
N ASP A 194 -3.27 26.15 -1.69
CA ASP A 194 -3.70 27.35 -0.98
C ASP A 194 -4.30 28.40 -1.92
N ALA A 195 -3.70 28.59 -3.11
CA ALA A 195 -4.23 29.50 -4.12
C ALA A 195 -5.59 29.03 -4.69
N LEU A 196 -5.82 27.73 -4.82
CA LEU A 196 -7.12 27.18 -5.21
C LEU A 196 -8.17 27.39 -4.11
N CYS A 197 -7.80 27.14 -2.85
CA CYS A 197 -8.67 27.30 -1.68
C CYS A 197 -9.01 28.75 -1.38
N ALA A 198 -8.06 29.68 -1.59
CA ALA A 198 -8.29 31.14 -1.42
C ALA A 198 -9.40 31.65 -2.35
N LYS A 199 -9.50 31.13 -3.59
CA LYS A 199 -10.61 31.45 -4.51
C LYS A 199 -11.98 30.99 -3.99
N ARG A 200 -11.99 30.08 -3.03
CA ARG A 200 -13.18 29.51 -2.36
C ARG A 200 -13.35 30.01 -0.93
N LYS A 201 -12.52 31.01 -0.52
CA LYS A 201 -12.56 31.67 0.81
C LYS A 201 -12.36 30.68 1.97
N CYS A 202 -11.50 29.66 1.81
CA CYS A 202 -11.06 28.83 2.93
C CYS A 202 -10.27 29.69 3.94
N PRO A 203 -10.54 29.59 5.24
CA PRO A 203 -9.92 30.46 6.25
C PRO A 203 -8.52 30.03 6.68
N TRP A 204 -8.11 28.80 6.34
CA TRP A 204 -6.85 28.17 6.73
C TRP A 204 -5.93 27.98 5.51
N ARG A 205 -4.65 27.78 5.77
CA ARG A 205 -3.69 27.22 4.81
C ARG A 205 -3.60 25.72 5.02
N ILE A 206 -3.42 24.98 3.93
CA ILE A 206 -3.36 23.51 4.00
C ILE A 206 -2.30 23.01 4.99
N ARG A 207 -1.14 23.67 5.08
CA ARG A 207 -0.06 23.31 6.00
C ARG A 207 -0.49 23.36 7.47
N ASP A 208 -1.38 24.27 7.83
CA ASP A 208 -1.80 24.51 9.22
C ASP A 208 -2.71 23.40 9.74
N ILE A 209 -3.39 22.70 8.85
CA ILE A 209 -4.33 21.61 9.19
C ILE A 209 -3.76 20.21 8.96
N LEU A 210 -2.63 20.09 8.22
CA LEU A 210 -1.96 18.79 8.01
C LEU A 210 -1.08 18.41 9.20
N PRO A 211 -0.95 17.10 9.52
CA PRO A 211 0.01 16.62 10.50
C PRO A 211 1.45 16.93 10.07
N LYS A 212 2.36 17.00 11.01
CA LYS A 212 3.80 17.06 10.71
C LYS A 212 4.26 15.72 10.15
N ALA A 213 4.95 15.72 9.01
CA ALA A 213 5.55 14.53 8.43
C ALA A 213 6.90 14.22 9.08
N LEU A 214 7.14 12.97 9.46
CA LEU A 214 8.34 12.48 10.13
C LEU A 214 8.91 11.26 9.41
N SER A 215 10.24 11.16 9.34
CA SER A 215 10.91 9.98 8.77
C SER A 215 10.93 8.80 9.75
N ALA A 216 11.01 7.59 9.23
CA ALA A 216 11.31 6.42 10.07
C ALA A 216 12.59 6.64 10.89
N GLY A 217 12.54 6.22 12.17
CA GLY A 217 13.62 6.43 13.13
C GLY A 217 13.55 7.76 13.89
N GLU A 218 12.62 8.65 13.55
CA GLU A 218 12.27 9.80 14.40
C GLU A 218 11.28 9.37 15.49
N VAL A 219 11.16 10.21 16.50
CA VAL A 219 10.22 10.02 17.62
C VAL A 219 8.92 10.72 17.28
N GLY A 220 7.81 9.98 17.23
CA GLY A 220 6.47 10.50 16.97
C GLY A 220 5.76 11.02 18.23
N GLY A 221 6.34 10.78 19.41
CA GLY A 221 5.77 11.15 20.70
C GLY A 221 5.98 10.07 21.76
N PHE A 222 5.33 10.23 22.90
CA PHE A 222 5.37 9.28 24.00
C PHE A 222 3.96 8.94 24.46
N LEU A 223 3.76 7.69 24.90
CA LEU A 223 2.50 7.25 25.46
C LEU A 223 2.17 8.06 26.72
N THR A 224 1.08 8.81 26.67
CA THR A 224 0.59 9.59 27.82
C THR A 224 -0.16 8.69 28.82
N GLU A 225 -0.38 9.17 30.03
CA GLU A 225 -1.24 8.45 31.01
C GLU A 225 -2.66 8.21 30.49
N ARG A 226 -3.22 9.22 29.82
CA ARG A 226 -4.53 9.10 29.15
C ARG A 226 -4.49 8.06 28.03
N GLY A 227 -3.42 8.06 27.22
CA GLY A 227 -3.21 7.09 26.15
C GLY A 227 -3.03 5.67 26.66
N ALA A 228 -2.27 5.48 27.74
CA ALA A 228 -2.08 4.19 28.39
C ALA A 228 -3.41 3.62 28.92
N LYS A 229 -4.20 4.44 29.63
CA LYS A 229 -5.52 4.07 30.12
C LYS A 229 -6.52 3.81 28.98
N LEU A 230 -6.39 4.55 27.87
CA LEU A 230 -7.22 4.32 26.69
C LEU A 230 -6.90 2.96 26.06
N LEU A 231 -5.61 2.65 25.86
CA LEU A 231 -5.17 1.39 25.24
C LEU A 231 -5.45 0.19 26.15
N ASP A 232 -5.21 0.36 27.46
CA ASP A 232 -5.40 -0.67 28.48
C ASP A 232 -6.34 -0.18 29.59
N PRO A 233 -7.68 -0.37 29.44
CA PRO A 233 -8.64 0.03 30.46
C PRO A 233 -8.45 -0.67 31.83
N SER A 234 -7.68 -1.78 31.90
CA SER A 234 -7.36 -2.42 33.17
C SER A 234 -6.43 -1.58 34.05
N GLY A 235 -5.74 -0.57 33.47
CA GLY A 235 -4.81 0.30 34.15
C GLY A 235 -3.46 -0.35 34.49
N GLU A 236 -3.15 -1.53 33.94
CA GLU A 236 -1.86 -2.20 34.19
C GLU A 236 -0.71 -1.60 33.37
N LEU A 237 -1.02 -0.96 32.22
CA LEU A 237 -0.01 -0.40 31.34
C LEU A 237 0.45 0.98 31.81
N ALA A 238 1.75 1.13 32.06
CA ALA A 238 2.37 2.42 32.40
C ALA A 238 2.52 3.30 31.14
N ALA A 239 2.46 4.61 31.33
CA ALA A 239 2.83 5.62 30.33
C ALA A 239 4.36 5.64 30.06
N GLY A 240 4.79 6.43 29.05
CA GLY A 240 6.19 6.71 28.77
C GLY A 240 6.80 5.89 27.62
N ALA A 241 6.10 4.89 27.06
CA ALA A 241 6.59 4.18 25.87
C ALA A 241 6.80 5.17 24.71
N LEU A 242 7.92 5.05 23.97
CA LEU A 242 8.17 5.82 22.76
C LEU A 242 7.18 5.41 21.66
N LEU A 243 6.61 6.37 20.94
CA LEU A 243 5.85 6.08 19.72
C LEU A 243 6.65 6.46 18.47
N ALA A 244 6.69 5.51 17.52
CA ALA A 244 7.16 5.81 16.17
C ALA A 244 6.11 6.63 15.41
N PRO A 245 6.49 7.42 14.38
CA PRO A 245 5.54 8.05 13.48
C PRO A 245 4.58 7.02 12.89
N PRO A 246 3.26 7.24 12.90
CA PRO A 246 2.30 6.26 12.39
C PRO A 246 2.40 6.15 10.86
N GLU A 247 2.29 4.93 10.33
CA GLU A 247 2.46 4.63 8.91
C GLU A 247 1.26 3.91 8.30
N GLY A 248 1.18 3.93 6.98
CA GLY A 248 0.17 3.21 6.24
C GLY A 248 0.46 1.70 6.11
N ASP A 249 -0.56 0.93 5.79
CA ASP A 249 -0.50 -0.51 5.58
C ASP A 249 0.45 -0.91 4.42
N VAL A 250 0.55 -0.07 3.38
CA VAL A 250 1.50 -0.27 2.27
C VAL A 250 2.94 -0.21 2.78
N GLN A 251 3.28 0.80 3.58
CA GLN A 251 4.63 1.00 4.11
C GLN A 251 5.02 -0.08 5.11
N THR A 252 4.12 -0.43 6.01
CA THR A 252 4.38 -1.51 6.97
C THR A 252 4.49 -2.87 6.28
N GLY A 253 3.76 -3.07 5.18
CA GLY A 253 3.92 -4.23 4.30
C GLY A 253 5.31 -4.30 3.65
N MET A 254 5.85 -3.16 3.15
CA MET A 254 7.23 -3.09 2.64
C MET A 254 8.25 -3.47 3.73
N VAL A 255 8.07 -2.95 4.94
CA VAL A 255 8.96 -3.24 6.07
C VAL A 255 8.88 -4.71 6.48
N ALA A 256 7.67 -5.26 6.61
CA ALA A 256 7.43 -6.66 6.96
C ALA A 256 8.00 -7.67 5.93
N THR A 257 8.27 -7.20 4.73
CA THR A 257 8.83 -8.02 3.65
C THR A 257 10.28 -7.68 3.30
N ASN A 258 10.89 -6.78 4.07
CA ASN A 258 12.26 -6.30 3.80
C ASN A 258 12.43 -5.81 2.35
N ALA A 259 11.48 -5.02 1.86
CA ALA A 259 11.49 -4.44 0.51
C ALA A 259 11.35 -2.92 0.65
N VAL A 260 12.41 -2.24 1.11
CA VAL A 260 12.42 -0.80 1.43
C VAL A 260 13.48 0.00 0.68
N GLY A 261 14.39 -0.66 -0.02
CA GLY A 261 15.48 -0.02 -0.77
C GLY A 261 15.19 0.16 -2.26
N PRO A 262 15.88 1.10 -2.96
CA PRO A 262 15.72 1.31 -4.39
C PRO A 262 15.94 0.04 -5.22
N GLY A 263 15.06 -0.21 -6.18
CA GLY A 263 15.05 -1.42 -7.00
C GLY A 263 14.46 -2.65 -6.31
N GLU A 264 14.02 -2.52 -5.07
CA GLU A 264 13.27 -3.55 -4.38
C GLU A 264 11.76 -3.36 -4.62
N MET A 265 11.02 -4.46 -4.59
CA MET A 265 9.57 -4.46 -4.81
C MET A 265 8.87 -5.38 -3.82
N ASN A 266 7.79 -4.90 -3.24
CA ASN A 266 6.82 -5.70 -2.52
C ASN A 266 5.66 -6.07 -3.43
N VAL A 267 5.23 -7.34 -3.44
CA VAL A 267 4.03 -7.81 -4.14
C VAL A 267 3.07 -8.44 -3.14
N SER A 268 1.91 -7.85 -3.00
CA SER A 268 0.80 -8.41 -2.23
C SER A 268 -0.27 -8.93 -3.19
N ALA A 269 -0.60 -10.24 -3.14
CA ALA A 269 -1.57 -10.86 -4.02
C ALA A 269 -2.62 -11.65 -3.21
N GLY A 270 -3.75 -10.99 -3.01
CA GLY A 270 -4.95 -11.51 -2.39
C GLY A 270 -6.13 -11.45 -3.35
N THR A 271 -7.26 -10.87 -2.93
CA THR A 271 -8.43 -10.60 -3.77
C THR A 271 -8.04 -9.74 -4.99
N SER A 272 -7.25 -8.71 -4.77
CA SER A 272 -6.53 -7.91 -5.76
C SER A 272 -5.03 -8.21 -5.72
N VAL A 273 -4.26 -7.65 -6.66
CA VAL A 273 -2.80 -7.69 -6.63
C VAL A 273 -2.24 -6.30 -6.81
N PHE A 274 -1.27 -5.97 -5.99
CA PHE A 274 -0.49 -4.76 -6.19
C PHE A 274 1.00 -5.02 -5.97
N GLY A 275 1.78 -4.35 -6.79
CA GLY A 275 3.22 -4.37 -6.70
C GLY A 275 3.74 -2.96 -6.49
N THR A 276 4.47 -2.75 -5.40
CA THR A 276 5.04 -1.46 -5.03
C THR A 276 6.55 -1.52 -5.19
N ALA A 277 7.04 -0.85 -6.23
CA ALA A 277 8.46 -0.82 -6.61
C ALA A 277 9.10 0.50 -6.17
N ILE A 278 10.19 0.42 -5.41
CA ILE A 278 10.88 1.60 -4.88
C ILE A 278 11.80 2.17 -5.95
N LEU A 279 11.60 3.45 -6.23
CA LEU A 279 12.30 4.17 -7.28
C LEU A 279 13.65 4.69 -6.80
N ALA A 280 14.67 4.58 -7.64
CA ALA A 280 15.97 5.21 -7.38
C ALA A 280 15.93 6.74 -7.59
N LYS A 281 14.99 7.23 -8.38
CA LYS A 281 14.75 8.66 -8.66
C LYS A 281 13.26 8.88 -8.89
N PRO A 282 12.73 10.08 -8.62
CA PRO A 282 11.36 10.43 -8.93
C PRO A 282 11.03 10.26 -10.42
N LEU A 283 9.79 9.89 -10.73
CA LEU A 283 9.31 9.82 -12.11
C LEU A 283 9.34 11.21 -12.76
N ARG A 284 9.71 11.27 -14.04
CA ARG A 284 9.78 12.50 -14.83
C ARG A 284 8.47 12.85 -15.52
N ARG A 285 7.56 11.88 -15.64
CA ARG A 285 6.28 12.02 -16.33
C ARG A 285 5.14 11.64 -15.39
N LEU A 286 3.96 12.15 -15.71
CA LEU A 286 2.70 11.77 -15.10
C LEU A 286 2.24 10.43 -15.70
N TYR A 287 1.90 9.49 -14.83
CA TYR A 287 1.29 8.20 -15.17
C TYR A 287 0.00 8.06 -14.35
N PRO A 288 -1.18 8.37 -14.93
CA PRO A 288 -2.45 8.29 -14.20
C PRO A 288 -2.77 6.89 -13.68
N GLU A 289 -2.20 5.86 -14.29
CA GLU A 289 -2.38 4.45 -13.95
C GLU A 289 -1.54 3.99 -12.75
N ILE A 290 -0.59 4.83 -12.34
CA ILE A 290 0.38 4.48 -11.29
C ILE A 290 0.22 5.43 -10.11
N ASP A 291 0.00 4.85 -8.94
CA ASP A 291 0.02 5.61 -7.70
C ASP A 291 1.46 5.79 -7.22
N ILE A 292 1.79 7.01 -6.83
CA ILE A 292 3.08 7.33 -6.22
C ILE A 292 2.86 7.57 -4.74
N VAL A 293 3.51 6.74 -3.92
CA VAL A 293 3.58 6.89 -2.47
C VAL A 293 5.05 6.95 -2.03
N ASN A 294 5.31 7.35 -0.79
CA ASN A 294 6.67 7.35 -0.27
C ASN A 294 6.88 6.15 0.67
N THR A 295 8.13 5.68 0.74
CA THR A 295 8.57 4.74 1.78
C THR A 295 8.63 5.45 3.14
N PRO A 296 8.74 4.73 4.27
CA PRO A 296 8.93 5.34 5.60
C PRO A 296 10.17 6.24 5.70
N THR A 297 11.15 6.07 4.80
CA THR A 297 12.37 6.89 4.72
C THR A 297 12.29 8.02 3.71
N GLY A 298 11.16 8.12 2.97
CA GLY A 298 10.85 9.21 2.06
C GLY A 298 11.18 8.95 0.58
N ALA A 299 11.75 7.80 0.21
CA ALA A 299 11.93 7.45 -1.20
C ALA A 299 10.58 7.23 -1.89
N GLN A 300 10.44 7.65 -3.14
CA GLN A 300 9.21 7.38 -3.90
C GLN A 300 9.11 5.92 -4.30
N ALA A 301 7.90 5.40 -4.29
CA ALA A 301 7.56 4.07 -4.76
C ALA A 301 6.39 4.15 -5.75
N ALA A 302 6.51 3.44 -6.86
CA ALA A 302 5.49 3.32 -7.87
C ALA A 302 4.65 2.07 -7.58
N MET A 303 3.36 2.24 -7.39
CA MET A 303 2.42 1.17 -7.11
C MET A 303 1.56 0.89 -8.34
N SER A 304 1.69 -0.31 -8.89
CA SER A 304 0.81 -0.87 -9.91
C SER A 304 -0.22 -1.77 -9.22
N HIS A 305 -1.49 -1.40 -9.29
CA HIS A 305 -2.59 -2.06 -8.61
C HIS A 305 -3.61 -2.60 -9.62
N ALA A 306 -3.82 -3.92 -9.65
CA ALA A 306 -4.90 -4.55 -10.40
C ALA A 306 -6.01 -5.01 -9.43
N ASN A 307 -7.24 -4.65 -9.77
CA ASN A 307 -8.41 -4.86 -8.91
C ASN A 307 -8.79 -6.33 -8.72
N THR A 308 -8.43 -7.19 -9.65
CA THR A 308 -8.80 -8.61 -9.63
C THR A 308 -7.57 -9.52 -9.65
N CYS A 309 -7.53 -10.47 -8.72
CA CYS A 309 -6.49 -11.51 -8.65
C CYS A 309 -7.11 -12.86 -8.23
N THR A 310 -6.99 -13.27 -6.97
CA THR A 310 -7.50 -14.57 -6.52
C THR A 310 -9.04 -14.66 -6.52
N SER A 311 -9.74 -13.55 -6.57
CA SER A 311 -11.21 -13.53 -6.65
C SER A 311 -11.73 -14.20 -7.91
N ASP A 312 -11.10 -14.00 -9.06
CA ASP A 312 -11.44 -14.70 -10.31
C ASP A 312 -11.00 -16.17 -10.27
N ILE A 313 -9.78 -16.45 -9.78
CA ILE A 313 -9.28 -17.82 -9.62
C ILE A 313 -10.20 -18.66 -8.73
N ASN A 314 -10.79 -18.08 -7.67
CA ASN A 314 -11.74 -18.76 -6.80
C ASN A 314 -12.94 -19.31 -7.58
N ALA A 315 -13.47 -18.55 -8.53
CA ALA A 315 -14.59 -18.99 -9.37
C ALA A 315 -14.19 -20.20 -10.23
N TRP A 316 -12.99 -20.17 -10.80
CA TRP A 316 -12.48 -21.28 -11.62
C TRP A 316 -12.18 -22.53 -10.81
N VAL A 317 -11.58 -22.40 -9.62
CA VAL A 317 -11.36 -23.53 -8.70
C VAL A 317 -12.68 -24.20 -8.36
N LYS A 318 -13.71 -23.40 -8.05
CA LYS A 318 -15.06 -23.92 -7.78
C LYS A 318 -15.68 -24.64 -8.99
N LEU A 319 -15.52 -24.07 -10.20
CA LEU A 319 -16.08 -24.63 -11.44
C LEU A 319 -15.41 -25.94 -11.85
N LEU A 320 -14.08 -25.97 -11.77
CA LEU A 320 -13.29 -27.14 -12.26
C LEU A 320 -13.26 -28.28 -11.26
N GLY A 321 -13.72 -28.08 -10.03
CA GLY A 321 -13.57 -29.03 -8.93
C GLY A 321 -12.10 -29.21 -8.51
N GLY A 322 -11.88 -29.77 -7.34
CA GLY A 322 -10.55 -29.92 -6.75
C GLY A 322 -10.20 -28.77 -5.79
N ASP A 323 -8.95 -28.74 -5.37
CA ASP A 323 -8.43 -27.70 -4.50
C ASP A 323 -7.40 -26.81 -5.21
N TYR A 324 -7.04 -25.73 -4.56
CA TYR A 324 -6.05 -24.78 -5.06
C TYR A 324 -4.69 -25.41 -5.35
N GLU A 325 -4.19 -26.25 -4.45
CA GLU A 325 -2.86 -26.84 -4.60
C GLU A 325 -2.80 -27.76 -5.83
N GLN A 326 -3.81 -28.59 -5.99
CA GLN A 326 -3.92 -29.51 -7.14
C GLN A 326 -3.93 -28.75 -8.45
N LEU A 327 -4.83 -27.76 -8.60
CA LEU A 327 -5.01 -27.01 -9.85
C LEU A 327 -3.78 -26.13 -10.16
N PHE A 328 -3.19 -25.52 -9.14
CA PHE A 328 -1.95 -24.75 -9.32
C PHE A 328 -0.78 -25.65 -9.76
N ARG A 329 -0.62 -26.83 -9.17
CA ARG A 329 0.41 -27.79 -9.61
C ARG A 329 0.14 -28.32 -11.01
N GLU A 330 -1.13 -28.53 -11.36
CA GLU A 330 -1.52 -28.96 -12.71
C GLU A 330 -1.16 -27.90 -13.76
N SER A 331 -1.26 -26.60 -13.44
CA SER A 331 -0.87 -25.52 -14.35
C SER A 331 0.59 -25.60 -14.81
N LEU A 332 1.48 -26.26 -14.03
CA LEU A 332 2.87 -26.47 -14.41
C LEU A 332 3.03 -27.37 -15.65
N LYS A 333 2.04 -28.22 -15.94
CA LYS A 333 2.02 -29.10 -17.13
C LYS A 333 1.61 -28.33 -18.40
N GLY A 334 1.01 -27.13 -18.25
CA GLY A 334 0.60 -26.31 -19.38
C GLY A 334 1.80 -25.74 -20.15
N ALA A 335 1.56 -25.37 -21.41
CA ALA A 335 2.55 -24.71 -22.24
C ALA A 335 2.99 -23.36 -21.62
N PRO A 336 4.28 -22.96 -21.75
CA PRO A 336 4.79 -21.73 -21.14
C PRO A 336 4.05 -20.45 -21.57
N ASP A 337 3.44 -20.45 -22.75
CA ASP A 337 2.64 -19.35 -23.32
C ASP A 337 1.12 -19.61 -23.25
N CYS A 338 0.70 -20.61 -22.46
CA CYS A 338 -0.68 -21.08 -22.33
C CYS A 338 -1.30 -21.59 -23.65
N ALA A 339 -0.47 -21.90 -24.67
CA ALA A 339 -0.89 -22.45 -25.96
C ALA A 339 -2.12 -21.75 -26.59
N GLY A 340 -2.14 -20.42 -26.56
CA GLY A 340 -3.22 -19.60 -27.14
C GLY A 340 -4.49 -19.46 -26.28
N VAL A 341 -4.49 -19.98 -25.04
CA VAL A 341 -5.57 -19.72 -24.08
C VAL A 341 -5.28 -18.41 -23.34
N VAL A 342 -6.26 -17.51 -23.28
CA VAL A 342 -6.18 -16.22 -22.60
C VAL A 342 -7.41 -16.05 -21.70
N THR A 343 -7.20 -15.66 -20.46
CA THR A 343 -8.28 -15.27 -19.54
C THR A 343 -8.12 -13.80 -19.19
N VAL A 344 -9.23 -13.06 -19.12
CA VAL A 344 -9.30 -11.68 -18.63
C VAL A 344 -10.08 -11.71 -17.33
N PRO A 345 -9.47 -11.37 -16.18
CA PRO A 345 -10.06 -11.66 -14.87
C PRO A 345 -10.93 -10.52 -14.32
N TYR A 346 -11.31 -9.52 -15.13
CA TYR A 346 -11.87 -8.27 -14.63
C TYR A 346 -13.31 -8.42 -14.13
N LEU A 347 -13.46 -8.57 -12.81
CA LEU A 347 -14.75 -8.59 -12.11
C LEU A 347 -15.26 -7.18 -11.75
N SER A 348 -14.46 -6.16 -12.01
CA SER A 348 -14.78 -4.73 -11.90
C SER A 348 -13.99 -3.97 -12.94
N GLY A 349 -14.20 -2.65 -13.06
CA GLY A 349 -13.34 -1.79 -13.87
C GLY A 349 -11.86 -1.93 -13.51
N GLU A 350 -10.97 -1.73 -14.48
CA GLU A 350 -9.52 -1.90 -14.31
C GLU A 350 -8.76 -0.67 -14.85
N PRO A 351 -8.37 0.26 -13.96
CA PRO A 351 -7.76 1.54 -14.35
C PRO A 351 -6.46 1.42 -15.13
N ILE A 352 -5.62 0.41 -14.85
CA ILE A 352 -4.33 0.21 -15.56
C ILE A 352 -4.52 0.03 -17.07
N VAL A 353 -5.64 -0.54 -17.48
CA VAL A 353 -5.96 -0.81 -18.88
C VAL A 353 -7.16 0.01 -19.38
N HIS A 354 -7.54 1.06 -18.64
CA HIS A 354 -8.63 1.99 -18.97
C HIS A 354 -9.98 1.32 -19.24
N MET A 355 -10.29 0.27 -18.49
CA MET A 355 -11.60 -0.37 -18.54
C MET A 355 -12.46 0.12 -17.38
N ASP A 356 -13.56 0.79 -17.68
CA ASP A 356 -14.48 1.32 -16.67
C ASP A 356 -15.45 0.25 -16.16
N GLU A 357 -15.74 -0.77 -16.97
CA GLU A 357 -16.69 -1.83 -16.67
C GLU A 357 -16.03 -3.20 -16.51
N ALA A 358 -16.70 -4.07 -15.78
CA ALA A 358 -16.30 -5.46 -15.61
C ALA A 358 -16.61 -6.28 -16.89
N LEU A 359 -15.62 -7.03 -17.36
CA LEU A 359 -15.85 -8.06 -18.38
C LEU A 359 -14.87 -9.23 -18.18
N PRO A 360 -15.20 -10.20 -17.31
CA PRO A 360 -14.44 -11.43 -17.25
C PRO A 360 -14.65 -12.24 -18.54
N LEU A 361 -13.54 -12.65 -19.18
CA LEU A 361 -13.57 -13.25 -20.51
C LEU A 361 -12.57 -14.40 -20.61
N VAL A 362 -12.95 -15.48 -21.28
CA VAL A 362 -12.04 -16.53 -21.73
C VAL A 362 -11.99 -16.53 -23.26
N ALA A 363 -10.80 -16.31 -23.80
CA ALA A 363 -10.54 -16.33 -25.22
C ALA A 363 -9.66 -17.53 -25.61
N ARG A 364 -10.01 -18.18 -26.72
CA ARG A 364 -9.20 -19.21 -27.38
C ARG A 364 -8.77 -18.68 -28.73
N LEU A 365 -7.48 -18.44 -28.88
CA LEU A 365 -6.94 -18.00 -30.17
C LEU A 365 -6.97 -19.16 -31.18
N PRO A 366 -6.94 -18.90 -32.50
CA PRO A 366 -6.87 -19.96 -33.49
C PRO A 366 -5.72 -20.95 -33.21
N GLY A 367 -6.04 -22.25 -33.19
CA GLY A 367 -5.08 -23.29 -32.85
C GLY A 367 -4.77 -23.44 -31.35
N ALA A 368 -5.54 -22.83 -30.47
CA ALA A 368 -5.34 -22.98 -29.03
C ALA A 368 -5.55 -24.41 -28.55
N ASP A 369 -4.60 -24.90 -27.75
CA ASP A 369 -4.75 -26.18 -27.02
C ASP A 369 -5.46 -25.91 -25.68
N PHE A 370 -6.78 -26.13 -25.67
CA PHE A 370 -7.65 -25.81 -24.54
C PHE A 370 -7.71 -26.98 -23.54
N THR A 371 -6.64 -27.07 -22.75
CA THR A 371 -6.54 -28.04 -21.65
C THR A 371 -6.72 -27.36 -20.30
N ARG A 372 -7.08 -28.10 -19.26
CA ARG A 372 -7.21 -27.61 -17.89
C ARG A 372 -5.88 -27.00 -17.39
N ALA A 373 -4.75 -27.59 -17.76
CA ALA A 373 -3.42 -27.10 -17.41
C ALA A 373 -3.12 -25.74 -18.05
N ASN A 374 -3.40 -25.57 -19.35
CA ASN A 374 -3.22 -24.29 -20.05
C ASN A 374 -4.17 -23.22 -19.54
N PHE A 375 -5.41 -23.58 -19.26
CA PHE A 375 -6.41 -22.69 -18.71
C PHE A 375 -6.02 -22.18 -17.31
N MET A 376 -5.63 -23.07 -16.39
CA MET A 376 -5.21 -22.67 -15.05
C MET A 376 -3.92 -21.82 -15.08
N ARG A 377 -2.97 -22.15 -15.97
CA ARG A 377 -1.79 -21.28 -16.16
C ARG A 377 -2.20 -19.90 -16.66
N ALA A 378 -3.09 -19.80 -17.64
CA ALA A 378 -3.60 -18.53 -18.15
C ALA A 378 -4.29 -17.71 -17.04
N SER A 379 -5.09 -18.35 -16.17
CA SER A 379 -5.78 -17.70 -15.06
C SER A 379 -4.80 -17.13 -14.00
N ILE A 380 -3.71 -17.86 -13.72
CA ILE A 380 -2.67 -17.33 -12.83
C ILE A 380 -1.86 -16.22 -13.52
N TYR A 381 -1.55 -16.38 -14.81
CA TYR A 381 -0.82 -15.37 -15.58
C TYR A 381 -1.60 -14.06 -15.70
N SER A 382 -2.92 -14.11 -15.94
CA SER A 382 -3.77 -12.92 -16.07
C SER A 382 -3.79 -12.08 -14.79
N SER A 383 -3.75 -12.73 -13.62
CA SER A 383 -3.65 -12.05 -12.33
C SER A 383 -2.34 -11.22 -12.18
N ILE A 384 -1.28 -11.63 -12.87
CA ILE A 384 0.04 -10.96 -12.85
C ILE A 384 0.16 -9.96 -14.01
N ALA A 385 -0.48 -10.26 -15.14
CA ALA A 385 -0.31 -9.55 -16.40
C ALA A 385 -0.69 -8.07 -16.30
N THR A 386 -1.80 -7.75 -15.63
CA THR A 386 -2.27 -6.37 -15.46
C THR A 386 -1.28 -5.56 -14.62
N MET A 387 -0.84 -6.10 -13.48
CA MET A 387 0.21 -5.46 -12.66
C MET A 387 1.50 -5.25 -13.47
N ARG A 388 1.90 -6.24 -14.30
CA ARG A 388 3.07 -6.12 -15.16
C ARG A 388 2.90 -5.02 -16.21
N ILE A 389 1.73 -4.86 -16.81
CA ILE A 389 1.42 -3.76 -17.76
C ILE A 389 1.64 -2.41 -17.07
N GLY A 390 1.13 -2.24 -15.85
CA GLY A 390 1.35 -1.02 -15.09
C GLY A 390 2.83 -0.74 -14.81
N LEU A 391 3.60 -1.74 -14.43
CA LEU A 391 5.06 -1.59 -14.22
C LEU A 391 5.80 -1.25 -15.51
N ASP A 392 5.37 -1.78 -16.65
CA ASP A 392 5.98 -1.49 -17.96
C ASP A 392 5.82 -0.01 -18.36
N LEU A 393 4.77 0.68 -17.87
CA LEU A 393 4.61 2.13 -18.09
C LEU A 393 5.78 2.92 -17.51
N VAL A 394 6.28 2.53 -16.34
CA VAL A 394 7.38 3.21 -15.65
C VAL A 394 8.75 2.59 -15.89
N ALA A 395 8.84 1.48 -16.61
CA ALA A 395 10.11 0.83 -16.91
C ALA A 395 11.08 1.76 -17.68
N GLY A 396 10.54 2.63 -18.56
CA GLY A 396 11.30 3.64 -19.31
C GLY A 396 11.89 4.76 -18.44
N GLU A 397 11.50 4.87 -17.17
CA GLU A 397 12.05 5.82 -16.20
C GLU A 397 13.26 5.27 -15.43
N GLY A 398 13.78 4.10 -15.84
CA GLY A 398 14.95 3.49 -15.23
C GLY A 398 14.64 2.57 -14.04
N LEU A 399 13.40 2.13 -13.88
CA LEU A 399 13.06 1.10 -12.91
C LEU A 399 13.76 -0.22 -13.25
N LYS A 400 14.68 -0.65 -12.38
CA LYS A 400 15.37 -1.94 -12.48
C LYS A 400 15.12 -2.72 -11.20
N LEU A 401 14.34 -3.79 -11.31
CA LEU A 401 14.05 -4.66 -10.17
C LEU A 401 15.25 -5.58 -9.89
N THR A 402 15.76 -5.52 -8.66
CA THR A 402 16.88 -6.33 -8.16
C THR A 402 16.42 -7.40 -7.19
N LYS A 403 15.33 -7.14 -6.46
CA LYS A 403 14.74 -8.03 -5.45
C LYS A 403 13.24 -7.81 -5.40
N VAL A 404 12.48 -8.90 -5.43
CA VAL A 404 11.03 -8.87 -5.26
C VAL A 404 10.67 -9.78 -4.09
N THR A 405 9.90 -9.25 -3.14
CA THR A 405 9.32 -10.07 -2.06
C THR A 405 7.81 -10.16 -2.25
N ALA A 406 7.30 -11.40 -2.29
CA ALA A 406 5.91 -11.67 -2.60
C ALA A 406 5.21 -12.39 -1.44
N HIS A 407 3.94 -12.01 -1.20
CA HIS A 407 3.08 -12.62 -0.18
C HIS A 407 1.60 -12.58 -0.58
N GLY A 408 0.77 -13.27 0.18
CA GLY A 408 -0.68 -13.33 -0.04
C GLY A 408 -1.17 -14.67 -0.54
N GLY A 409 -2.49 -14.77 -0.76
CA GLY A 409 -3.18 -16.02 -1.08
C GLY A 409 -2.68 -16.72 -2.32
N LEU A 410 -2.28 -15.96 -3.35
CA LEU A 410 -1.77 -16.47 -4.62
C LEU A 410 -0.51 -17.35 -4.44
N PHE A 411 0.29 -17.09 -3.40
CA PHE A 411 1.57 -17.78 -3.15
C PHE A 411 1.48 -18.92 -2.15
N LYS A 412 0.27 -19.28 -1.69
CA LYS A 412 0.07 -20.39 -0.74
C LYS A 412 0.50 -21.74 -1.29
N THR A 413 0.32 -21.98 -2.62
CA THR A 413 0.89 -23.16 -3.27
C THR A 413 2.37 -22.91 -3.56
N PRO A 414 3.28 -23.61 -2.84
CA PRO A 414 4.70 -23.30 -2.93
C PRO A 414 5.26 -23.40 -4.35
N LYS A 415 6.08 -22.42 -4.73
CA LYS A 415 6.88 -22.36 -5.95
C LYS A 415 6.10 -22.16 -7.26
N VAL A 416 4.76 -22.28 -7.30
CA VAL A 416 4.00 -22.19 -8.57
C VAL A 416 3.85 -20.73 -9.01
N ALA A 417 2.94 -19.96 -8.40
CA ALA A 417 2.75 -18.56 -8.75
C ALA A 417 4.01 -17.72 -8.49
N GLN A 418 4.85 -18.13 -7.53
CA GLN A 418 6.14 -17.49 -7.28
C GLN A 418 7.08 -17.59 -8.51
N GLN A 419 7.17 -18.77 -9.16
CA GLN A 419 7.98 -18.91 -10.38
C GLN A 419 7.37 -18.09 -11.52
N TYR A 420 6.05 -18.11 -11.67
CA TYR A 420 5.37 -17.34 -12.70
C TYR A 420 5.60 -15.83 -12.52
N LEU A 421 5.60 -15.34 -11.29
CA LEU A 421 5.92 -13.95 -10.99
C LEU A 421 7.40 -13.62 -11.30
N ALA A 422 8.32 -14.50 -10.95
CA ALA A 422 9.74 -14.31 -11.27
C ALA A 422 9.96 -14.24 -12.79
N ASP A 423 9.33 -15.14 -13.54
CA ASP A 423 9.38 -15.18 -15.00
C ASP A 423 8.76 -13.93 -15.63
N ALA A 424 7.62 -13.47 -15.08
CA ALA A 424 6.92 -12.28 -15.54
C ALA A 424 7.72 -10.99 -15.32
N LEU A 425 8.37 -10.86 -14.16
CA LEU A 425 9.12 -9.65 -13.80
C LEU A 425 10.57 -9.64 -14.27
N GLY A 426 11.11 -10.81 -14.64
CA GLY A 426 12.53 -10.95 -14.99
C GLY A 426 13.47 -10.71 -13.80
N ALA A 427 12.99 -10.87 -12.57
CA ALA A 427 13.70 -10.60 -11.33
C ALA A 427 13.54 -11.75 -10.31
N PRO A 428 14.50 -11.97 -9.40
CA PRO A 428 14.35 -12.96 -8.33
C PRO A 428 13.17 -12.61 -7.42
N VAL A 429 12.31 -13.60 -7.14
CA VAL A 429 11.15 -13.46 -6.23
C VAL A 429 11.36 -14.32 -5.00
N THR A 430 11.23 -13.71 -3.82
CA THR A 430 11.33 -14.36 -2.52
C THR A 430 9.96 -14.40 -1.85
N CYS A 431 9.55 -15.58 -1.37
CA CYS A 431 8.45 -15.73 -0.42
C CYS A 431 9.04 -16.03 0.95
N MET A 432 8.79 -15.13 1.92
CA MET A 432 9.32 -15.23 3.27
C MET A 432 8.41 -16.08 4.16
N ALA A 433 8.98 -16.85 5.08
CA ALA A 433 8.21 -17.59 6.08
C ALA A 433 7.44 -16.66 7.04
N THR A 434 7.94 -15.44 7.26
CA THR A 434 7.35 -14.38 8.09
C THR A 434 6.27 -13.56 7.37
N ALA A 435 5.97 -13.85 6.12
CA ALA A 435 5.01 -13.09 5.31
C ALA A 435 3.57 -13.06 5.90
N GLY A 436 3.24 -13.96 6.82
CA GLY A 436 1.95 -14.01 7.52
C GLY A 436 1.80 -13.04 8.70
N GLU A 437 2.90 -12.45 9.19
CA GLU A 437 2.87 -11.56 10.37
C GLU A 437 2.20 -10.21 10.09
N GLY A 438 2.26 -9.73 8.84
CA GLY A 438 1.50 -8.60 8.33
C GLY A 438 1.98 -7.22 8.78
N GLY A 439 1.13 -6.20 8.54
CA GLY A 439 1.47 -4.80 8.77
C GLY A 439 1.66 -4.44 10.24
N ALA A 440 0.93 -5.07 11.17
CA ALA A 440 1.14 -4.84 12.60
C ALA A 440 2.57 -5.18 13.04
N TRP A 441 3.13 -6.28 12.53
CA TRP A 441 4.53 -6.63 12.77
C TRP A 441 5.48 -5.64 12.09
N GLY A 442 5.23 -5.27 10.84
CA GLY A 442 6.01 -4.23 10.15
C GLY A 442 6.04 -2.91 10.91
N MET A 443 4.91 -2.52 11.53
CA MET A 443 4.85 -1.34 12.37
C MET A 443 5.61 -1.49 13.68
N ALA A 444 5.59 -2.68 14.31
CA ALA A 444 6.43 -2.96 15.46
C ALA A 444 7.94 -2.86 15.12
N LEU A 445 8.34 -3.29 13.92
CA LEU A 445 9.72 -3.13 13.45
C LEU A 445 10.12 -1.65 13.26
N LEU A 446 9.23 -0.80 12.76
CA LEU A 446 9.44 0.65 12.68
C LEU A 446 9.56 1.27 14.08
N ALA A 447 8.74 0.82 15.03
CA ALA A 447 8.84 1.27 16.43
C ALA A 447 10.17 0.84 17.09
N ALA A 448 10.62 -0.40 16.83
CA ALA A 448 11.92 -0.88 17.27
C ALA A 448 13.07 -0.06 16.67
N PHE A 449 12.96 0.29 15.40
CA PHE A 449 13.94 1.13 14.72
C PHE A 449 13.98 2.55 15.31
N ALA A 450 12.83 3.15 15.62
CA ALA A 450 12.73 4.48 16.25
C ALA A 450 13.37 4.47 17.66
N ALA A 451 13.05 3.47 18.50
CA ALA A 451 13.64 3.34 19.84
C ALA A 451 15.17 3.16 19.77
N ARG A 452 15.65 2.34 18.83
CA ARG A 452 17.09 2.14 18.59
C ARG A 452 17.78 3.43 18.16
N SER A 453 17.13 4.23 17.31
CA SER A 453 17.66 5.50 16.80
C SER A 453 17.72 6.57 17.89
N ALA A 454 16.71 6.67 18.75
CA ALA A 454 16.66 7.55 19.90
C ALA A 454 17.79 7.24 20.90
N GLY A 455 17.95 5.98 21.31
CA GLY A 455 18.99 5.58 22.26
C GLY A 455 20.43 5.77 21.76
N LYS A 456 20.65 5.87 20.44
CA LYS A 456 21.96 6.23 19.88
C LYS A 456 22.22 7.74 19.92
N ARG A 457 21.19 8.56 19.73
CA ARG A 457 21.28 10.03 19.82
C ARG A 457 21.64 10.46 21.24
N GLU A 458 21.01 9.88 22.25
CA GLU A 458 21.30 10.14 23.67
C GLU A 458 22.74 9.80 24.05
N LYS A 459 23.32 8.74 23.46
CA LYS A 459 24.72 8.34 23.71
C LYS A 459 25.76 9.13 22.91
N GLY A 460 25.39 10.25 22.28
CA GLY A 460 26.30 11.12 21.54
C GLY A 460 26.95 10.49 20.28
N LYS A 461 26.48 9.33 19.83
CA LYS A 461 27.00 8.60 18.67
C LYS A 461 26.29 8.90 17.35
N GLY A 462 25.71 10.09 17.23
CA GLY A 462 24.97 10.46 16.02
C GLY A 462 24.94 11.96 15.80
N ASN A 463 25.93 12.52 15.12
CA ASN A 463 25.76 13.80 14.43
C ASN A 463 24.73 13.61 13.31
N GLY A 464 23.77 14.53 13.19
CA GLY A 464 22.55 14.56 12.37
C GLY A 464 22.60 14.25 10.85
N GLY A 465 23.46 13.34 10.44
CA GLY A 465 23.48 12.75 9.09
C GLY A 465 23.22 11.26 9.17
N GLN A 466 22.66 10.67 8.12
CA GLN A 466 22.56 9.21 7.95
C GLN A 466 23.97 8.61 7.87
N GLY A 467 24.61 8.41 9.03
CA GLY A 467 25.89 7.72 9.15
C GLY A 467 25.71 6.24 8.80
N ALA A 468 26.67 5.68 8.09
CA ALA A 468 26.74 4.24 7.77
C ALA A 468 26.49 3.40 9.03
N GLY A 469 25.48 2.49 8.97
CA GLY A 469 25.10 1.62 10.09
C GLY A 469 23.81 2.00 10.83
N ASN A 470 23.06 3.01 10.38
CA ASN A 470 21.84 3.51 11.02
C ASN A 470 20.62 3.58 10.07
N SER A 471 20.68 3.08 8.85
CA SER A 471 19.53 3.13 7.96
C SER A 471 18.50 2.04 8.29
N LEU A 472 17.24 2.27 7.90
CA LEU A 472 16.17 1.28 8.07
C LEU A 472 16.51 -0.02 7.32
N GLU A 473 17.04 0.10 6.10
CA GLU A 473 17.47 -1.02 5.26
C GLU A 473 18.52 -1.88 5.98
N GLU A 474 19.52 -1.25 6.58
CA GLU A 474 20.56 -1.96 7.34
C GLU A 474 20.03 -2.62 8.60
N TYR A 475 19.14 -1.94 9.34
CA TYR A 475 18.49 -2.52 10.51
C TYR A 475 17.68 -3.76 10.12
N LEU A 476 16.86 -3.67 9.09
CA LEU A 476 16.09 -4.80 8.61
C LEU A 476 16.99 -5.94 8.15
N ALA A 477 17.95 -5.67 7.27
CA ALA A 477 18.81 -6.71 6.70
C ALA A 477 19.73 -7.38 7.73
N LYS A 478 20.36 -6.58 8.63
CA LYS A 478 21.42 -7.08 9.54
C LYS A 478 20.90 -7.55 10.91
N VAL A 479 19.70 -7.09 11.33
CA VAL A 479 19.15 -7.42 12.66
C VAL A 479 17.90 -8.29 12.55
N VAL A 480 16.88 -7.81 11.83
CA VAL A 480 15.56 -8.47 11.78
C VAL A 480 15.60 -9.71 10.89
N PHE A 481 16.05 -9.53 9.65
CA PHE A 481 16.03 -10.58 8.62
C PHE A 481 17.35 -11.35 8.52
N LYS A 482 18.30 -11.12 9.43
CA LYS A 482 19.53 -11.91 9.49
C LYS A 482 19.22 -13.38 9.75
N GLY A 483 19.47 -14.24 8.75
CA GLY A 483 19.16 -15.66 8.82
C GLY A 483 17.68 -16.02 8.67
N ALA A 484 16.83 -15.06 8.28
CA ALA A 484 15.42 -15.33 8.02
C ALA A 484 15.25 -16.36 6.88
N LYS A 485 14.38 -17.34 7.10
CA LYS A 485 14.09 -18.37 6.11
C LYS A 485 13.13 -17.85 5.05
N GLY A 486 13.48 -18.08 3.80
CA GLY A 486 12.64 -17.75 2.64
C GLY A 486 13.05 -18.59 1.44
N VAL A 487 12.13 -18.77 0.51
CA VAL A 487 12.41 -19.46 -0.76
C VAL A 487 12.55 -18.38 -1.83
N THR A 488 13.70 -18.32 -2.50
CA THR A 488 13.93 -17.42 -3.63
C THR A 488 13.98 -18.21 -4.93
N LEU A 489 13.17 -17.83 -5.90
CA LEU A 489 13.19 -18.38 -7.25
C LEU A 489 13.69 -17.32 -8.24
N LYS A 490 14.61 -17.74 -9.09
CA LYS A 490 15.13 -16.89 -10.20
C LYS A 490 14.25 -17.08 -11.45
N PRO A 491 14.20 -16.10 -12.35
CA PRO A 491 13.51 -16.24 -13.63
C PRO A 491 14.02 -17.44 -14.42
N ASN A 492 13.11 -18.20 -15.01
CA ASN A 492 13.40 -19.28 -15.94
C ASN A 492 13.31 -18.75 -17.37
N LYS A 493 14.33 -18.94 -18.21
CA LYS A 493 14.35 -18.43 -19.60
C LYS A 493 13.17 -18.88 -20.44
N LYS A 494 12.75 -20.15 -20.31
CA LYS A 494 11.60 -20.71 -21.05
C LYS A 494 10.28 -20.11 -20.55
N GLY A 495 10.13 -20.00 -19.22
CA GLY A 495 8.96 -19.39 -18.58
C GLY A 495 8.83 -17.90 -18.94
N ALA A 496 9.93 -17.14 -18.86
CA ALA A 496 9.93 -15.71 -19.20
C ALA A 496 9.56 -15.45 -20.67
N LYS A 497 10.11 -16.24 -21.60
CA LYS A 497 9.71 -16.17 -23.03
C LYS A 497 8.24 -16.53 -23.22
N GLY A 498 7.75 -17.55 -22.50
CA GLY A 498 6.36 -17.97 -22.56
C GLY A 498 5.43 -16.89 -22.03
N PHE A 499 5.74 -16.31 -20.85
CA PHE A 499 4.96 -15.20 -20.30
C PHE A 499 4.93 -13.99 -21.23
N ALA A 500 6.08 -13.62 -21.82
CA ALA A 500 6.14 -12.51 -22.77
C ALA A 500 5.22 -12.72 -23.97
N LYS A 501 5.18 -13.94 -24.53
CA LYS A 501 4.25 -14.30 -25.61
C LYS A 501 2.79 -14.28 -25.16
N TYR A 502 2.50 -14.82 -23.96
CA TYR A 502 1.19 -14.73 -23.34
C TYR A 502 0.74 -13.28 -23.17
N LEU A 503 1.61 -12.39 -22.65
CA LEU A 503 1.30 -10.98 -22.45
C LEU A 503 0.92 -10.26 -23.76
N VAL A 504 1.60 -10.57 -24.86
CA VAL A 504 1.23 -10.06 -26.21
C VAL A 504 -0.18 -10.51 -26.58
N ASN A 505 -0.50 -11.78 -26.39
CA ASN A 505 -1.84 -12.32 -26.63
C ASN A 505 -2.89 -11.71 -25.72
N PHE A 506 -2.57 -11.54 -24.42
CA PHE A 506 -3.43 -10.88 -23.45
C PHE A 506 -3.77 -9.45 -23.86
N GLN A 507 -2.76 -8.66 -24.22
CA GLN A 507 -2.96 -7.28 -24.71
C GLN A 507 -3.73 -7.23 -26.05
N ARG A 508 -3.57 -8.25 -26.92
CA ARG A 508 -4.38 -8.37 -28.14
C ARG A 508 -5.85 -8.59 -27.83
N VAL A 509 -6.16 -9.49 -26.90
CA VAL A 509 -7.53 -9.73 -26.44
C VAL A 509 -8.10 -8.49 -25.80
N LEU A 510 -7.37 -7.80 -24.92
CA LEU A 510 -7.81 -6.55 -24.29
C LEU A 510 -8.21 -5.50 -25.36
N ARG A 511 -7.43 -5.36 -26.42
CA ARG A 511 -7.73 -4.41 -27.52
C ARG A 511 -9.00 -4.75 -28.29
N ALA A 512 -9.44 -6.00 -28.30
CA ALA A 512 -10.69 -6.42 -28.95
C ALA A 512 -11.93 -6.22 -28.07
N ILE A 513 -11.77 -6.06 -26.75
CA ILE A 513 -12.89 -5.94 -25.80
C ILE A 513 -13.81 -4.76 -26.12
N PRO A 514 -13.33 -3.52 -26.42
CA PRO A 514 -14.21 -2.39 -26.74
C PRO A 514 -15.19 -2.69 -27.87
N SER A 515 -14.75 -3.40 -28.91
CA SER A 515 -15.61 -3.82 -30.02
C SER A 515 -16.65 -4.87 -29.59
N ILE A 516 -16.34 -5.68 -28.57
CA ILE A 516 -17.26 -6.72 -28.07
C ILE A 516 -18.40 -6.10 -27.25
N ILE A 517 -18.12 -5.05 -26.48
CA ILE A 517 -19.08 -4.39 -25.59
C ILE A 517 -19.75 -3.16 -26.23
N GLY A 518 -19.48 -2.88 -27.51
CA GLY A 518 -20.09 -1.75 -28.23
C GLY A 518 -19.60 -0.37 -27.80
N GLN A 519 -18.48 -0.28 -27.10
CA GLN A 519 -17.82 0.99 -26.74
C GLN A 519 -16.82 1.38 -27.83
N GLU A 520 -17.21 2.22 -28.77
CA GLU A 520 -16.29 2.85 -29.70
C GLU A 520 -15.53 3.98 -28.99
N GLY A 521 -14.20 3.87 -28.90
CA GLY A 521 -13.35 4.98 -28.43
C GLY A 521 -12.28 4.70 -27.39
N LEU A 522 -12.17 3.48 -26.83
CA LEU A 522 -11.08 3.16 -25.89
C LEU A 522 -9.74 3.01 -26.62
N THR A 523 -8.87 3.99 -26.50
CA THR A 523 -7.49 3.94 -27.00
C THR A 523 -6.63 3.20 -25.97
N LEU A 524 -6.53 1.88 -26.08
CA LEU A 524 -5.58 1.09 -25.30
C LEU A 524 -4.14 1.48 -25.66
N LEU A 525 -3.32 1.66 -24.65
CA LEU A 525 -1.93 2.06 -24.71
C LEU A 525 -1.13 1.33 -25.79
N GLY A 526 -0.90 2.01 -26.91
CA GLY A 526 0.23 1.74 -27.80
C GLY A 526 1.36 2.70 -27.44
N PRO A 527 2.65 2.35 -27.68
CA PRO A 527 3.73 3.30 -27.48
C PRO A 527 3.43 4.54 -28.33
N ARG A 528 3.18 5.69 -27.69
CA ARG A 528 3.03 6.97 -28.38
C ARG A 528 4.34 7.22 -29.14
N ARG A 529 4.33 6.97 -30.45
CA ARG A 529 5.40 7.44 -31.35
C ARG A 529 5.47 8.95 -31.14
N SER A 530 6.62 9.43 -30.73
CA SER A 530 6.93 10.85 -30.66
C SER A 530 6.62 11.47 -32.03
N ARG A 531 5.56 12.26 -32.14
CA ARG A 531 5.44 13.18 -33.27
C ARG A 531 6.56 14.17 -33.13
N ARG A 532 7.61 14.00 -33.94
CA ARG A 532 8.57 15.06 -34.24
C ARG A 532 7.76 16.16 -34.93
N ASN A 533 7.53 17.25 -34.23
CA ASN A 533 7.09 18.50 -34.85
C ASN A 533 8.22 18.96 -35.79
N GLY A 534 8.09 18.63 -37.05
CA GLY A 534 8.85 19.26 -38.11
C GLY A 534 8.29 20.67 -38.31
N CYS A 535 8.95 21.66 -37.72
CA CYS A 535 8.78 23.05 -38.11
C CYS A 535 9.37 23.19 -39.52
N LYS A 536 8.51 23.22 -40.52
CA LYS A 536 8.89 23.78 -41.83
C LYS A 536 8.69 25.29 -41.77
N HIS A 537 9.80 26.02 -41.77
CA HIS A 537 9.84 27.39 -42.23
C HIS A 537 9.53 27.40 -43.73
N ASP A 538 8.42 27.95 -44.13
CA ASP A 538 8.27 28.48 -45.50
C ASP A 538 8.55 29.98 -45.47
N ARG A 539 9.64 30.34 -46.16
CA ARG A 539 9.91 31.68 -46.69
C ARG A 539 9.28 31.73 -48.08
N SER A 540 8.39 32.62 -48.27
CA SER A 540 8.33 33.53 -49.43
C SER A 540 7.16 34.50 -49.23
#